data_9b54b1cefccfe8b68cef695cd6fd35f8
#
_entry.id   9b54b1cefccfe8b68cef695cd6fd35f8
#
_cell.length_a   1.000
_cell.length_b   1.000
_cell.length_c   1.000
_cell.angle_alpha   90.00
_cell.angle_beta   90.00
_cell.angle_gamma   90.00
#
_symmetry.space_group_name_H-M   'P 1'
#
loop_
_entity.id
_entity.type
_entity.pdbx_description
1 polymer ?
#
loop_
_entity_poly.entity_id
_entity_poly.type
_entity_poly.pdbx_seq_one_letter_code
_entity_poly.pdbx_strand_id
1 'polypeptide(L)'
;MLDAALRPLGVPLPEVAEDPLRFPGLAERLARLPAGSDARAVEVGLLTLGDVEVVVARGRFDVLAGSMGRSHGAAVATALAVARERRLPFVALVASGGARVQEGLHALLQMARVAEGLRSLRAAGVPALTFLGEPSTGGVLASYASLADVILADPDATVGFAGPRVVERVTGTPVGADSHRGRTAFAAGLVDGLAGPAEAPVLLGRWAALLHPGARGGPLPTDDA
;
A
#
# COMPACT_ATOMS: atom_id res chain seq x y z
N MET A 1 6.27 8.11 7.68
CA MET A 1 6.45 7.26 6.50
C MET A 1 7.73 7.67 5.79
N LEU A 2 8.38 6.79 5.03
CA LEU A 2 9.63 7.07 4.32
C LEU A 2 9.51 8.32 3.43
N ASP A 3 10.22 9.39 3.76
CA ASP A 3 10.19 10.66 3.02
C ASP A 3 11.27 10.73 1.90
N ALA A 4 12.00 9.64 1.70
CA ALA A 4 12.99 9.55 0.63
C ALA A 4 12.33 9.71 -0.74
N ALA A 5 12.96 10.50 -1.62
CA ALA A 5 12.50 10.65 -2.99
C ALA A 5 12.58 9.31 -3.73
N LEU A 6 11.49 8.93 -4.39
CA LEU A 6 11.47 7.74 -5.24
C LEU A 6 12.12 8.06 -6.59
N ARG A 7 12.98 7.17 -7.07
CA ARG A 7 13.51 7.24 -8.43
C ARG A 7 12.44 6.74 -9.43
N PRO A 8 12.36 7.31 -10.64
CA PRO A 8 11.39 6.89 -11.63
C PRO A 8 11.45 5.38 -11.94
N LEU A 9 10.30 4.78 -12.21
CA LEU A 9 10.23 3.37 -12.67
C LEU A 9 10.88 3.13 -14.03
N GLY A 10 11.07 4.20 -14.83
CA GLY A 10 11.60 4.09 -16.20
C GLY A 10 10.56 3.64 -17.22
N VAL A 11 9.30 3.56 -16.82
CA VAL A 11 8.15 3.30 -17.70
C VAL A 11 7.07 4.34 -17.44
N PRO A 12 6.31 4.77 -18.47
CA PRO A 12 5.21 5.71 -18.28
C PRO A 12 4.07 5.07 -17.48
N LEU A 13 3.45 5.87 -16.62
CA LEU A 13 2.22 5.46 -15.95
C LEU A 13 1.03 5.70 -16.89
N PRO A 14 0.03 4.79 -16.89
CA PRO A 14 -1.16 4.97 -17.73
C PRO A 14 -1.91 6.25 -17.40
N GLU A 15 -2.30 6.99 -18.41
CA GLU A 15 -3.27 8.07 -18.28
C GLU A 15 -4.67 7.48 -18.18
N VAL A 16 -5.42 7.92 -17.18
CA VAL A 16 -6.81 7.49 -16.95
C VAL A 16 -7.67 8.67 -16.55
N ALA A 17 -8.92 8.65 -16.97
CA ALA A 17 -9.88 9.68 -16.57
C ALA A 17 -10.10 9.65 -15.05
N GLU A 18 -9.98 10.80 -14.39
CA GLU A 18 -10.04 10.91 -12.93
C GLU A 18 -11.49 10.98 -12.39
N ASP A 19 -12.45 11.36 -13.23
CA ASP A 19 -13.87 11.44 -12.88
C ASP A 19 -14.73 10.79 -13.99
N PRO A 20 -14.69 9.46 -14.11
CA PRO A 20 -15.38 8.75 -15.19
C PRO A 20 -16.91 8.83 -15.06
N LEU A 21 -17.43 9.08 -13.86
CA LEU A 21 -18.86 9.13 -13.59
C LEU A 21 -19.40 10.57 -13.45
N ARG A 22 -18.56 11.59 -13.59
CA ARG A 22 -18.89 12.99 -13.32
C ARG A 22 -19.56 13.16 -11.96
N PHE A 23 -18.91 12.57 -10.93
CA PHE A 23 -19.48 12.56 -9.57
C PHE A 23 -19.59 13.99 -9.02
N PRO A 24 -20.74 14.39 -8.46
CA PRO A 24 -20.93 15.74 -7.94
C PRO A 24 -19.85 16.13 -6.93
N GLY A 25 -19.17 17.25 -7.18
CA GLY A 25 -18.12 17.80 -6.31
C GLY A 25 -16.75 17.11 -6.42
N LEU A 26 -16.55 16.08 -7.25
CA LEU A 26 -15.23 15.48 -7.43
C LEU A 26 -14.32 16.40 -8.25
N ALA A 27 -14.81 16.98 -9.35
CA ALA A 27 -14.03 17.88 -10.18
C ALA A 27 -13.49 19.09 -9.37
N GLU A 28 -14.31 19.67 -8.50
CA GLU A 28 -13.89 20.78 -7.62
C GLU A 28 -12.83 20.35 -6.60
N ARG A 29 -12.89 19.10 -6.10
CA ARG A 29 -11.86 18.57 -5.20
C ARG A 29 -10.55 18.31 -5.95
N LEU A 30 -10.61 17.80 -7.16
CA LEU A 30 -9.44 17.59 -8.01
C LEU A 30 -8.77 18.93 -8.36
N ALA A 31 -9.55 19.96 -8.69
CA ALA A 31 -9.04 21.29 -8.98
C ALA A 31 -8.37 21.99 -7.78
N ARG A 32 -8.63 21.52 -6.55
CA ARG A 32 -7.99 22.06 -5.32
C ARG A 32 -6.70 21.33 -4.95
N LEU A 33 -6.32 20.29 -5.68
CA LEU A 33 -5.04 19.64 -5.45
C LEU A 33 -3.90 20.62 -5.76
N PRO A 34 -2.76 20.54 -5.05
CA PRO A 34 -1.60 21.37 -5.33
C PRO A 34 -1.19 21.28 -6.80
N ALA A 35 -0.70 22.39 -7.36
CA ALA A 35 -0.23 22.42 -8.74
C ALA A 35 0.84 21.32 -8.97
N GLY A 36 0.71 20.56 -10.04
CA GLY A 36 1.57 19.44 -10.35
C GLY A 36 1.25 18.13 -9.60
N SER A 37 0.26 18.17 -8.68
CA SER A 37 -0.26 16.93 -8.09
C SER A 37 -1.23 16.26 -9.06
N ASP A 38 -1.16 14.94 -9.13
CA ASP A 38 -2.18 14.14 -9.80
C ASP A 38 -3.14 13.48 -8.79
N ALA A 39 -4.27 13.01 -9.27
CA ALA A 39 -5.30 12.39 -8.43
C ALA A 39 -5.00 10.93 -8.07
N ARG A 40 -3.81 10.42 -8.37
CA ARG A 40 -3.48 9.01 -8.16
C ARG A 40 -3.54 8.58 -6.71
N ALA A 41 -3.29 9.47 -5.77
CA ALA A 41 -3.24 9.19 -4.34
C ALA A 41 -2.20 8.09 -3.97
N VAL A 42 -1.28 7.80 -4.87
CA VAL A 42 -0.14 6.89 -4.70
C VAL A 42 1.03 7.39 -5.53
N GLU A 43 2.20 7.33 -4.98
CA GLU A 43 3.46 7.54 -5.68
C GLU A 43 4.13 6.18 -5.89
N VAL A 44 4.65 5.94 -7.09
CA VAL A 44 5.35 4.69 -7.41
C VAL A 44 6.74 4.98 -7.97
N GLY A 45 7.71 4.15 -7.59
CA GLY A 45 9.09 4.35 -8.01
C GLY A 45 10.03 3.30 -7.46
N LEU A 46 11.32 3.53 -7.63
CA LEU A 46 12.39 2.71 -7.09
C LEU A 46 12.98 3.36 -5.83
N LEU A 47 13.33 2.53 -4.87
CA LEU A 47 14.02 2.93 -3.64
C LEU A 47 15.06 1.87 -3.28
N THR A 48 16.11 2.27 -2.57
CA THR A 48 17.06 1.33 -1.97
C THR A 48 16.80 1.27 -0.47
N LEU A 49 16.52 0.08 0.05
CA LEU A 49 16.34 -0.22 1.47
C LEU A 49 17.51 -1.09 1.94
N GLY A 50 18.42 -0.51 2.75
CA GLY A 50 19.72 -1.14 2.99
C GLY A 50 20.46 -1.29 1.66
N ASP A 51 20.82 -2.54 1.31
CA ASP A 51 21.51 -2.87 0.07
C ASP A 51 20.58 -3.40 -1.04
N VAL A 52 19.25 -3.42 -0.79
CA VAL A 52 18.28 -3.99 -1.73
C VAL A 52 17.53 -2.89 -2.46
N GLU A 53 17.58 -2.93 -3.78
CA GLU A 53 16.69 -2.11 -4.62
C GLU A 53 15.29 -2.73 -4.62
N VAL A 54 14.28 -1.91 -4.39
CA VAL A 54 12.87 -2.33 -4.33
C VAL A 54 12.00 -1.43 -5.19
N VAL A 55 10.89 -1.95 -5.67
CA VAL A 55 9.82 -1.17 -6.27
C VAL A 55 8.84 -0.78 -5.17
N VAL A 56 8.56 0.50 -5.03
CA VAL A 56 7.70 1.06 -3.97
C VAL A 56 6.40 1.58 -4.54
N ALA A 57 5.30 1.32 -3.83
CA ALA A 57 4.03 2.04 -3.95
C ALA A 57 3.73 2.72 -2.62
N ARG A 58 3.82 4.05 -2.57
CA ARG A 58 3.62 4.88 -1.37
C ARG A 58 2.30 5.62 -1.44
N GLY A 59 1.38 5.29 -0.52
CA GLY A 59 0.08 5.97 -0.39
C GLY A 59 0.23 7.43 0.02
N ARG A 60 -0.54 8.29 -0.60
CA ARG A 60 -0.62 9.73 -0.33
C ARG A 60 -1.97 10.07 0.28
N PHE A 61 -2.03 10.05 1.60
CA PHE A 61 -3.28 10.35 2.32
C PHE A 61 -3.76 11.80 2.13
N ASP A 62 -2.83 12.72 1.88
CA ASP A 62 -3.10 14.12 1.55
C ASP A 62 -3.89 14.29 0.24
N VAL A 63 -3.83 13.31 -0.66
CA VAL A 63 -4.57 13.30 -1.91
C VAL A 63 -5.83 12.45 -1.76
N LEU A 64 -6.99 13.09 -1.70
CA LEU A 64 -8.31 12.44 -1.63
C LEU A 64 -8.39 11.32 -0.57
N ALA A 65 -7.79 11.55 0.61
CA ALA A 65 -7.66 10.58 1.71
C ALA A 65 -6.99 9.25 1.30
N GLY A 66 -6.01 9.29 0.40
CA GLY A 66 -5.30 8.11 -0.06
C GLY A 66 -6.17 7.10 -0.83
N SER A 67 -7.37 7.50 -1.27
CA SER A 67 -8.35 6.57 -1.82
C SER A 67 -7.95 6.02 -3.19
N MET A 68 -8.13 4.71 -3.37
CA MET A 68 -7.81 4.00 -4.61
C MET A 68 -8.92 4.19 -5.65
N GLY A 69 -8.65 5.02 -6.65
CA GLY A 69 -9.40 5.11 -7.89
C GLY A 69 -8.67 4.41 -9.03
N ARG A 70 -9.12 4.64 -10.27
CA ARG A 70 -8.56 4.03 -11.49
C ARG A 70 -7.09 4.33 -11.69
N SER A 71 -6.68 5.59 -11.53
CA SER A 71 -5.30 6.03 -11.68
C SER A 71 -4.37 5.44 -10.63
N HIS A 72 -4.82 5.36 -9.37
CA HIS A 72 -4.11 4.68 -8.29
C HIS A 72 -3.90 3.19 -8.61
N GLY A 73 -4.98 2.46 -8.93
CA GLY A 73 -4.89 1.04 -9.26
C GLY A 73 -4.03 0.76 -10.50
N ALA A 74 -4.09 1.63 -11.52
CA ALA A 74 -3.25 1.54 -12.70
C ALA A 74 -1.76 1.73 -12.36
N ALA A 75 -1.42 2.70 -11.51
CA ALA A 75 -0.05 2.95 -11.09
C ALA A 75 0.53 1.78 -10.29
N VAL A 76 -0.23 1.25 -9.31
CA VAL A 76 0.20 0.07 -8.53
C VAL A 76 0.36 -1.16 -9.42
N ALA A 77 -0.56 -1.41 -10.37
CA ALA A 77 -0.43 -2.52 -11.29
C ALA A 77 0.81 -2.39 -12.19
N THR A 78 1.15 -1.17 -12.63
CA THR A 78 2.39 -0.92 -13.37
C THR A 78 3.62 -1.17 -12.50
N ALA A 79 3.62 -0.72 -11.25
CA ALA A 79 4.71 -0.98 -10.31
C ALA A 79 4.91 -2.49 -10.06
N LEU A 80 3.84 -3.25 -9.90
CA LEU A 80 3.89 -4.71 -9.76
C LEU A 80 4.44 -5.40 -11.01
N ALA A 81 4.08 -4.93 -12.21
CA ALA A 81 4.63 -5.44 -13.46
C ALA A 81 6.15 -5.18 -13.56
N VAL A 82 6.60 -3.96 -13.24
CA VAL A 82 8.04 -3.62 -13.19
C VAL A 82 8.79 -4.46 -12.16
N ALA A 83 8.21 -4.63 -10.96
CA ALA A 83 8.79 -5.47 -9.91
C ALA A 83 9.00 -6.91 -10.40
N ARG A 84 7.99 -7.49 -11.06
CA ARG A 84 8.05 -8.83 -11.64
C ARG A 84 9.11 -8.94 -12.75
N GLU A 85 9.12 -8.00 -13.70
CA GLU A 85 10.03 -8.01 -14.85
C GLU A 85 11.48 -7.84 -14.45
N ARG A 86 11.74 -6.93 -13.51
CA ARG A 86 13.10 -6.68 -12.99
C ARG A 86 13.49 -7.62 -11.85
N ARG A 87 12.56 -8.46 -11.39
CA ARG A 87 12.74 -9.36 -10.25
C ARG A 87 13.13 -8.63 -8.96
N LEU A 88 12.61 -7.43 -8.77
CA LEU A 88 12.83 -6.61 -7.57
C LEU A 88 11.68 -6.81 -6.57
N PRO A 89 11.95 -6.91 -5.26
CA PRO A 89 10.89 -6.95 -4.26
C PRO A 89 9.94 -5.75 -4.40
N PHE A 90 8.65 -5.98 -4.17
CA PHE A 90 7.65 -4.93 -4.14
C PHE A 90 7.37 -4.53 -2.70
N VAL A 91 7.31 -3.22 -2.42
CA VAL A 91 7.02 -2.67 -1.09
C VAL A 91 5.84 -1.71 -1.17
N ALA A 92 4.77 -2.01 -0.45
CA ALA A 92 3.63 -1.12 -0.27
C ALA A 92 3.74 -0.35 1.06
N LEU A 93 3.80 0.98 0.99
CA LEU A 93 3.70 1.87 2.16
C LEU A 93 2.28 2.45 2.17
N VAL A 94 1.41 1.88 2.99
CA VAL A 94 -0.03 2.15 2.93
C VAL A 94 -0.42 3.29 3.85
N ALA A 95 -1.17 4.26 3.30
CA ALA A 95 -1.93 5.26 4.03
C ALA A 95 -3.19 5.57 3.19
N SER A 96 -4.32 4.94 3.52
CA SER A 96 -5.50 4.99 2.66
C SER A 96 -6.81 4.78 3.42
N GLY A 97 -7.82 5.59 3.05
CA GLY A 97 -9.22 5.38 3.46
C GLY A 97 -9.96 4.31 2.64
N GLY A 98 -9.30 3.66 1.68
CA GLY A 98 -9.90 2.56 0.91
C GLY A 98 -10.23 2.89 -0.54
N ALA A 99 -11.27 2.29 -1.10
CA ALA A 99 -11.70 2.53 -2.48
C ALA A 99 -12.33 3.91 -2.66
N ARG A 100 -12.04 4.57 -3.78
CA ARG A 100 -12.62 5.89 -4.13
C ARG A 100 -14.07 5.73 -4.57
N VAL A 101 -14.99 5.89 -3.62
CA VAL A 101 -16.43 5.68 -3.84
C VAL A 101 -17.02 6.56 -4.94
N GLN A 102 -16.43 7.72 -5.23
CA GLN A 102 -16.84 8.64 -6.31
C GLN A 102 -16.65 8.03 -7.70
N GLU A 103 -15.77 7.04 -7.85
CA GLU A 103 -15.57 6.30 -9.09
C GLU A 103 -16.40 5.01 -9.17
N GLY A 104 -17.22 4.73 -8.14
CA GLY A 104 -18.14 3.60 -8.12
C GLY A 104 -17.48 2.25 -8.39
N LEU A 105 -18.07 1.46 -9.28
CA LEU A 105 -17.56 0.13 -9.65
C LEU A 105 -16.14 0.18 -10.25
N HIS A 106 -15.77 1.28 -10.91
CA HIS A 106 -14.43 1.43 -11.47
C HIS A 106 -13.33 1.37 -10.40
N ALA A 107 -13.58 1.93 -9.21
CA ALA A 107 -12.66 1.83 -8.08
C ALA A 107 -12.60 0.39 -7.53
N LEU A 108 -13.72 -0.30 -7.43
CA LEU A 108 -13.77 -1.68 -6.94
C LEU A 108 -13.02 -2.65 -7.88
N LEU A 109 -13.11 -2.46 -9.19
CA LEU A 109 -12.38 -3.27 -10.17
C LEU A 109 -10.85 -3.14 -10.02
N GLN A 110 -10.35 -2.04 -9.46
CA GLN A 110 -8.92 -1.91 -9.19
C GLN A 110 -8.43 -2.90 -8.14
N MET A 111 -9.26 -3.26 -7.18
CA MET A 111 -8.90 -4.27 -6.17
C MET A 111 -8.54 -5.61 -6.84
N ALA A 112 -9.36 -6.08 -7.76
CA ALA A 112 -9.09 -7.32 -8.50
C ALA A 112 -7.82 -7.18 -9.38
N ARG A 113 -7.63 -6.03 -10.01
CA ARG A 113 -6.46 -5.75 -10.86
C ARG A 113 -5.14 -5.82 -10.09
N VAL A 114 -5.08 -5.19 -8.92
CA VAL A 114 -3.86 -5.16 -8.10
C VAL A 114 -3.63 -6.52 -7.42
N ALA A 115 -4.68 -7.22 -7.01
CA ALA A 115 -4.59 -8.58 -6.48
C ALA A 115 -4.02 -9.57 -7.52
N GLU A 116 -4.46 -9.46 -8.78
CA GLU A 116 -3.90 -10.25 -9.88
C GLU A 116 -2.43 -9.91 -10.14
N GLY A 117 -2.05 -8.64 -10.06
CA GLY A 117 -0.65 -8.22 -10.12
C GLY A 117 0.22 -8.89 -9.05
N LEU A 118 -0.25 -8.92 -7.80
CA LEU A 118 0.43 -9.62 -6.69
C LEU A 118 0.50 -11.13 -6.91
N ARG A 119 -0.60 -11.74 -7.37
CA ARG A 119 -0.61 -13.17 -7.71
C ARG A 119 0.46 -13.49 -8.77
N SER A 120 0.56 -12.66 -9.80
CA SER A 120 1.55 -12.78 -10.87
C SER A 120 2.99 -12.58 -10.36
N LEU A 121 3.18 -11.63 -9.43
CA LEU A 121 4.47 -11.38 -8.76
C LEU A 121 4.92 -12.60 -7.94
N ARG A 122 4.02 -13.14 -7.12
CA ARG A 122 4.25 -14.36 -6.31
C ARG A 122 4.57 -15.57 -7.20
N ALA A 123 3.84 -15.76 -8.31
CA ALA A 123 4.12 -16.84 -9.27
C ALA A 123 5.52 -16.73 -9.89
N ALA A 124 6.06 -15.51 -10.01
CA ALA A 124 7.43 -15.27 -10.44
C ALA A 124 8.47 -15.47 -9.31
N GLY A 125 8.06 -15.79 -8.08
CA GLY A 125 8.94 -15.93 -6.92
C GLY A 125 9.55 -14.60 -6.47
N VAL A 126 8.88 -13.49 -6.71
CA VAL A 126 9.30 -12.14 -6.28
C VAL A 126 8.48 -11.74 -5.06
N PRO A 127 9.11 -11.38 -3.93
CA PRO A 127 8.40 -11.08 -2.69
C PRO A 127 7.69 -9.74 -2.73
N ALA A 128 6.55 -9.67 -2.04
CA ALA A 128 5.82 -8.46 -1.73
C ALA A 128 5.80 -8.20 -0.22
N LEU A 129 6.08 -6.98 0.17
CA LEU A 129 6.12 -6.53 1.56
C LEU A 129 5.15 -5.36 1.74
N THR A 130 4.54 -5.25 2.91
CA THR A 130 3.64 -4.13 3.23
C THR A 130 3.96 -3.52 4.58
N PHE A 131 3.90 -2.21 4.65
CA PHE A 131 3.81 -1.46 5.91
C PHE A 131 2.48 -0.72 5.97
N LEU A 132 1.69 -1.04 7.00
CA LEU A 132 0.40 -0.41 7.27
C LEU A 132 0.61 0.83 8.16
N GLY A 133 0.53 2.01 7.56
CA GLY A 133 0.54 3.30 8.26
C GLY A 133 -0.88 3.83 8.53
N GLU A 134 -0.96 5.05 9.06
CA GLU A 134 -2.23 5.69 9.46
C GLU A 134 -2.88 6.45 8.29
N PRO A 135 -4.14 6.15 7.96
CA PRO A 135 -4.86 4.91 8.22
C PRO A 135 -4.60 3.86 7.13
N SER A 136 -4.89 2.60 7.44
CA SER A 136 -4.88 1.50 6.47
C SER A 136 -6.22 0.79 6.50
N THR A 137 -7.16 1.22 5.64
CA THR A 137 -8.55 0.75 5.70
C THR A 137 -9.13 0.42 4.32
N GLY A 138 -10.30 -0.21 4.32
CA GLY A 138 -11.15 -0.41 3.15
C GLY A 138 -10.54 -1.27 2.06
N GLY A 139 -10.87 -0.91 0.81
CA GLY A 139 -10.49 -1.68 -0.36
C GLY A 139 -8.97 -1.78 -0.60
N VAL A 140 -8.18 -0.80 -0.14
CA VAL A 140 -6.71 -0.88 -0.22
C VAL A 140 -6.18 -1.95 0.72
N LEU A 141 -6.65 -1.98 1.98
CA LEU A 141 -6.29 -3.05 2.91
C LEU A 141 -6.71 -4.41 2.37
N ALA A 142 -7.96 -4.55 1.91
CA ALA A 142 -8.52 -5.83 1.44
C ALA A 142 -7.99 -6.29 0.07
N SER A 143 -7.11 -5.55 -0.56
CA SER A 143 -6.52 -5.91 -1.85
C SER A 143 -5.01 -6.11 -1.74
N TYR A 144 -4.20 -5.12 -2.15
CA TYR A 144 -2.76 -5.34 -2.22
C TYR A 144 -2.04 -5.24 -0.87
N ALA A 145 -2.63 -4.58 0.13
CA ALA A 145 -1.96 -4.41 1.42
C ALA A 145 -1.95 -5.70 2.27
N SER A 146 -3.05 -6.46 2.26
CA SER A 146 -3.17 -7.72 3.04
C SER A 146 -2.75 -8.98 2.28
N LEU A 147 -2.36 -8.85 1.02
CA LEU A 147 -1.94 -9.99 0.18
C LEU A 147 -0.42 -10.12 0.03
N ALA A 148 0.34 -9.31 0.76
CA ALA A 148 1.80 -9.36 0.79
C ALA A 148 2.31 -10.62 1.51
N ASP A 149 3.58 -10.95 1.30
CA ASP A 149 4.24 -12.09 1.93
C ASP A 149 4.67 -11.77 3.37
N VAL A 150 4.92 -10.47 3.67
CA VAL A 150 5.17 -9.95 5.03
C VAL A 150 4.42 -8.63 5.20
N ILE A 151 3.69 -8.51 6.28
CA ILE A 151 2.88 -7.35 6.63
C ILE A 151 3.34 -6.80 7.98
N LEU A 152 3.92 -5.61 7.97
CA LEU A 152 4.25 -4.84 9.18
C LEU A 152 3.19 -3.75 9.39
N ALA A 153 2.88 -3.41 10.63
CA ALA A 153 1.98 -2.33 10.96
C ALA A 153 2.57 -1.36 11.98
N ASP A 154 2.26 -0.08 11.83
CA ASP A 154 2.43 0.87 12.92
C ASP A 154 1.48 0.46 14.05
N PRO A 155 1.98 0.27 15.29
CA PRO A 155 1.16 -0.18 16.43
C PRO A 155 -0.05 0.70 16.70
N ASP A 156 0.03 1.99 16.37
CA ASP A 156 -1.02 2.98 16.63
C ASP A 156 -1.88 3.29 15.39
N ALA A 157 -1.50 2.80 14.21
CA ALA A 157 -2.27 3.02 12.99
C ALA A 157 -3.67 2.39 13.07
N THR A 158 -4.62 3.06 12.44
CA THR A 158 -5.96 2.52 12.22
C THR A 158 -5.91 1.45 11.14
N VAL A 159 -6.12 0.19 11.52
CA VAL A 159 -6.11 -0.97 10.61
C VAL A 159 -7.45 -1.69 10.67
N GLY A 160 -8.12 -1.84 9.53
CA GLY A 160 -9.38 -2.56 9.47
C GLY A 160 -10.11 -2.37 8.14
N PHE A 161 -10.92 -3.37 7.73
CA PHE A 161 -11.69 -3.24 6.49
C PHE A 161 -12.67 -2.07 6.55
N ALA A 162 -13.56 -2.06 7.56
CA ALA A 162 -14.39 -0.91 7.85
C ALA A 162 -13.73 -0.07 8.92
N GLY A 163 -13.49 1.22 8.66
CA GLY A 163 -12.95 2.11 9.69
C GLY A 163 -13.93 2.28 10.87
N PRO A 164 -13.46 2.66 12.08
CA PRO A 164 -14.26 2.79 13.29
C PRO A 164 -15.56 3.57 13.09
N ARG A 165 -15.47 4.74 12.45
CA ARG A 165 -16.65 5.60 12.16
C ARG A 165 -17.70 4.92 11.30
N VAL A 166 -17.31 4.03 10.39
CA VAL A 166 -18.25 3.28 9.53
C VAL A 166 -18.93 2.20 10.36
N VAL A 167 -18.18 1.48 11.20
CA VAL A 167 -18.72 0.46 12.11
C VAL A 167 -19.73 1.09 13.05
N GLU A 168 -19.39 2.18 13.74
CA GLU A 168 -20.27 2.90 14.66
C GLU A 168 -21.57 3.36 13.97
N ARG A 169 -21.44 3.92 12.75
CA ARG A 169 -22.61 4.38 11.98
C ARG A 169 -23.55 3.25 11.59
N VAL A 170 -23.01 2.09 11.24
CA VAL A 170 -23.80 0.94 10.78
C VAL A 170 -24.41 0.16 11.96
N THR A 171 -23.64 0.00 13.03
CA THR A 171 -24.07 -0.80 14.19
C THR A 171 -24.83 0.00 15.24
N GLY A 172 -24.69 1.32 15.23
CA GLY A 172 -25.21 2.21 16.28
C GLY A 172 -24.49 2.04 17.63
N THR A 173 -23.37 1.31 17.66
CA THR A 173 -22.62 0.99 18.88
C THR A 173 -21.23 1.62 18.81
N PRO A 174 -20.77 2.33 19.86
CA PRO A 174 -19.41 2.86 19.92
C PRO A 174 -18.37 1.74 19.80
N VAL A 175 -17.33 2.00 19.04
CA VAL A 175 -16.20 1.08 18.87
C VAL A 175 -15.15 1.34 19.94
N GLY A 176 -14.65 0.30 20.57
CA GLY A 176 -13.57 0.42 21.56
C GLY A 176 -12.32 1.09 20.98
N ALA A 177 -11.64 1.94 21.76
CA ALA A 177 -10.52 2.77 21.32
C ALA A 177 -9.39 1.97 20.65
N ASP A 178 -9.17 0.72 21.07
CA ASP A 178 -8.10 -0.14 20.56
C ASP A 178 -8.56 -1.15 19.49
N SER A 179 -9.85 -1.18 19.15
CA SER A 179 -10.41 -2.21 18.27
C SER A 179 -9.82 -2.24 16.85
N HIS A 180 -9.36 -1.09 16.37
CA HIS A 180 -8.82 -0.90 15.01
C HIS A 180 -7.35 -0.42 15.05
N ARG A 181 -6.56 -0.89 16.01
CA ARG A 181 -5.15 -0.52 16.10
C ARG A 181 -4.26 -1.59 15.47
N GLY A 182 -3.10 -1.18 14.94
CA GLY A 182 -2.09 -2.10 14.43
C GLY A 182 -1.70 -3.15 15.46
N ARG A 183 -1.55 -2.76 16.75
CA ARG A 183 -1.30 -3.70 17.85
C ARG A 183 -2.40 -4.76 18.02
N THR A 184 -3.64 -4.39 17.83
CA THR A 184 -4.78 -5.31 17.90
C THR A 184 -4.82 -6.23 16.69
N ALA A 185 -4.50 -5.69 15.50
CA ALA A 185 -4.33 -6.50 14.30
C ALA A 185 -3.21 -7.54 14.44
N PHE A 186 -2.09 -7.17 15.08
CA PHE A 186 -1.00 -8.08 15.39
C PHE A 186 -1.43 -9.17 16.39
N ALA A 187 -2.08 -8.78 17.47
CA ALA A 187 -2.58 -9.74 18.47
C ALA A 187 -3.62 -10.72 17.88
N ALA A 188 -4.35 -10.31 16.84
CA ALA A 188 -5.29 -11.14 16.10
C ALA A 188 -4.63 -11.96 14.97
N GLY A 189 -3.33 -11.86 14.74
CA GLY A 189 -2.62 -12.58 13.68
C GLY A 189 -2.90 -12.06 12.27
N LEU A 190 -3.37 -10.82 12.14
CA LEU A 190 -3.67 -10.19 10.84
C LEU A 190 -2.44 -9.53 10.20
N VAL A 191 -1.40 -9.28 10.99
CA VAL A 191 -0.11 -8.74 10.53
C VAL A 191 1.02 -9.52 11.19
N ASP A 192 2.19 -9.58 10.53
CA ASP A 192 3.32 -10.41 10.93
C ASP A 192 4.24 -9.73 11.95
N GLY A 193 4.15 -8.40 12.07
CA GLY A 193 4.97 -7.66 13.01
C GLY A 193 4.53 -6.21 13.20
N LEU A 194 5.06 -5.60 14.25
CA LEU A 194 4.88 -4.19 14.56
C LEU A 194 6.18 -3.42 14.32
N ALA A 195 6.07 -2.24 13.76
CA ALA A 195 7.18 -1.31 13.56
C ALA A 195 6.70 0.12 13.61
N GLY A 196 7.40 1.00 14.30
CA GLY A 196 7.17 2.43 14.17
C GLY A 196 7.60 2.94 12.77
N PRO A 197 7.09 4.11 12.32
CA PRO A 197 7.43 4.67 11.00
C PRO A 197 8.94 4.86 10.78
N ALA A 198 9.72 5.09 11.84
CA ALA A 198 11.17 5.24 11.77
C ALA A 198 11.90 3.89 11.61
N GLU A 199 11.35 2.81 12.15
CA GLU A 199 11.94 1.46 12.13
C GLU A 199 11.55 0.69 10.87
N ALA A 200 10.36 0.94 10.35
CA ALA A 200 9.80 0.22 9.21
C ALA A 200 10.76 0.11 8.00
N PRO A 201 11.51 1.17 7.60
CA PRO A 201 12.46 1.07 6.50
C PRO A 201 13.54 0.02 6.69
N VAL A 202 14.08 -0.06 7.90
CA VAL A 202 15.15 -1.02 8.25
C VAL A 202 14.61 -2.44 8.22
N LEU A 203 13.45 -2.68 8.83
CA LEU A 203 12.83 -4.00 8.87
C LEU A 203 12.39 -4.46 7.47
N LEU A 204 11.76 -3.57 6.68
CA LEU A 204 11.40 -3.88 5.28
C LEU A 204 12.64 -4.22 4.46
N GLY A 205 13.75 -3.48 4.62
CA GLY A 205 15.01 -3.77 3.94
C GLY A 205 15.58 -5.14 4.33
N ARG A 206 15.56 -5.50 5.61
CA ARG A 206 15.97 -6.83 6.09
C ARG A 206 15.09 -7.94 5.50
N TRP A 207 13.78 -7.79 5.52
CA TRP A 207 12.86 -8.76 4.92
C TRP A 207 13.05 -8.85 3.40
N ALA A 208 13.23 -7.71 2.71
CA ALA A 208 13.51 -7.71 1.29
C ALA A 208 14.80 -8.47 0.96
N ALA A 209 15.87 -8.26 1.71
CA ALA A 209 17.13 -8.98 1.55
C ALA A 209 16.95 -10.49 1.78
N LEU A 210 16.25 -10.88 2.86
CA LEU A 210 16.02 -12.28 3.22
C LEU A 210 15.19 -13.01 2.15
N LEU A 211 14.16 -12.38 1.60
CA LEU A 211 13.23 -12.98 0.65
C LEU A 211 13.62 -12.74 -0.82
N HIS A 212 14.63 -11.91 -1.07
CA HIS A 212 15.04 -11.59 -2.45
C HIS A 212 15.47 -12.84 -3.21
N PRO A 213 15.00 -13.04 -4.46
CA PRO A 213 15.32 -14.26 -5.23
C PRO A 213 16.80 -14.54 -5.42
N GLY A 214 17.66 -13.52 -5.41
CA GLY A 214 19.12 -13.63 -5.51
C GLY A 214 19.82 -13.97 -4.18
N ALA A 215 19.15 -13.81 -3.04
CA ALA A 215 19.73 -14.09 -1.71
C ALA A 215 19.58 -15.55 -1.27
N ARG A 216 18.89 -16.39 -2.05
CA ARG A 216 18.74 -17.83 -1.73
C ARG A 216 20.07 -18.57 -1.87
N GLY A 217 20.80 -18.69 -0.79
CA GLY A 217 22.07 -19.45 -0.72
C GLY A 217 23.07 -18.95 0.30
N GLY A 218 22.85 -17.80 0.93
CA GLY A 218 23.66 -17.33 2.05
C GLY A 218 23.17 -17.92 3.39
N PRO A 219 24.05 -18.11 4.39
CA PRO A 219 23.64 -18.50 5.74
C PRO A 219 22.72 -17.43 6.34
N LEU A 220 21.66 -17.86 7.02
CA LEU A 220 20.78 -16.97 7.78
C LEU A 220 21.62 -16.16 8.77
N PRO A 221 21.32 -14.88 9.00
CA PRO A 221 21.94 -14.11 10.07
C PRO A 221 21.71 -14.87 11.40
N THR A 222 22.79 -15.24 12.09
CA THR A 222 22.71 -15.78 13.45
C THR A 222 22.35 -14.65 14.41
N ASP A 223 21.47 -14.93 15.39
CA ASP A 223 20.98 -13.99 16.41
C ASP A 223 22.06 -13.52 17.42
N ASP A 224 23.30 -13.30 16.97
CA ASP A 224 24.39 -12.81 17.78
C ASP A 224 24.75 -11.39 17.33
N ALA A 225 23.95 -10.40 17.81
CA ALA A 225 24.40 -9.01 17.97
C ALA A 225 23.38 -8.22 18.81
#